data_888a014ea811b67d53d34b098fd80aed
#
_entry.id   888a014ea811b67d53d34b098fd80aed
#
_cell.length_a   1.000
_cell.length_b   1.000
_cell.length_c   1.000
_cell.angle_alpha   90.00
_cell.angle_beta   90.00
_cell.angle_gamma   90.00
#
_symmetry.space_group_name_H-M   'P 1'
#
loop_
_entity.id
_entity.type
_entity.pdbx_description
1 polymer ?
#
loop_
_entity_poly.entity_id
_entity_poly.type
_entity_poly.pdbx_seq_one_letter_code
_entity_poly.pdbx_strand_id
1 'polypeptide(L)'
;MQTSANLVWLIALPLFSSAILLLVGKRANSWGHVMATIVSASAFTIGVVEFIAMQSRADENRAVTQKLFTWISVGSFNVDASLLLDQLSICFVLLITGVGTLIHIYSIAYMSHDLDRRRFFAYLNLFIAAMLLLVLGDSYLNLYVGWEGVGLASYLLIGFWNQKPAYATAAKKAFVANRVGDVGLSLAIMIAFATFGDVSFAGIKEHAEHASSTQLTAIGLMLLLAACGKSAQFPLQSWLGDAMAGPTPVSALIHAATMVTAGVYLITRSNFIFDEAPIAQLMVLIVGGITLLFGAIIGTAKDDIKKALAASTMSQIGYMILATGLGPIGYAFAIMHLLTHGFFKASMFLGAGSVMHGMKDEVNMRKYGGIGKFMPITALTFGLGYLAIIGVPPFAGFYSKDKIIETAFSAGGMKGIALGIATLLGAMITAFYMTRVVILTFFGNERWGHKDEPHESPALMLIPIGLLSIGSIASGYILSKGEGLVHWLEPVVNPLKEHHEEFIPPIVVSLMTLTVVAIGILIAVSKYRGDQLAQAPENVSVLTKAARRDLFQDDLNETLLMRPGQSLVRNILNIDYLVIDGLVRAVGNVSLTAGSRLRSLQNGYVRSYALLMIIGALALIAAIWVVTA
;
A
#
# COMPACT_ATOMS: atom_id res chain seq x y z
N MET A 1 -2.37 16.24 -28.46
CA MET A 1 -1.77 16.17 -27.11
C MET A 1 -0.44 16.94 -27.11
N GLN A 2 -0.26 17.84 -26.15
CA GLN A 2 1.04 18.52 -25.99
C GLN A 2 2.03 17.57 -25.34
N THR A 3 3.29 17.59 -25.76
CA THR A 3 4.36 16.78 -25.17
C THR A 3 5.17 17.66 -24.21
N SER A 4 5.29 17.24 -22.94
CA SER A 4 6.24 17.84 -22.00
C SER A 4 7.48 16.96 -21.94
N ALA A 5 8.66 17.54 -22.14
CA ALA A 5 9.93 16.79 -22.04
C ALA A 5 10.38 16.58 -20.58
N ASN A 6 9.66 17.09 -19.61
CA ASN A 6 10.10 17.17 -18.22
C ASN A 6 9.61 16.03 -17.33
N LEU A 7 8.54 15.31 -17.74
CA LEU A 7 7.92 14.27 -16.88
C LEU A 7 8.88 13.15 -16.52
N VAL A 8 9.76 12.76 -17.45
CA VAL A 8 10.76 11.71 -17.19
C VAL A 8 11.67 12.04 -16.01
N TRP A 9 11.98 13.32 -15.78
CA TRP A 9 12.87 13.73 -14.69
C TRP A 9 12.25 13.55 -13.30
N LEU A 10 10.93 13.57 -13.20
CA LEU A 10 10.23 13.24 -11.94
C LEU A 10 10.62 11.83 -11.44
N ILE A 11 10.78 10.88 -12.35
CA ILE A 11 11.12 9.49 -12.04
C ILE A 11 12.64 9.28 -12.07
N ALA A 12 13.31 9.80 -13.10
CA ALA A 12 14.73 9.57 -13.33
C ALA A 12 15.61 10.11 -12.21
N LEU A 13 15.34 11.31 -11.69
CA LEU A 13 16.16 11.91 -10.65
C LEU A 13 16.19 11.06 -9.37
N PRO A 14 15.05 10.67 -8.75
CA PRO A 14 15.08 9.80 -7.57
C PRO A 14 15.68 8.41 -7.87
N LEU A 15 15.44 7.86 -9.06
CA LEU A 15 15.98 6.56 -9.45
C LEU A 15 17.51 6.59 -9.58
N PHE A 16 18.06 7.60 -10.26
CA PHE A 16 19.52 7.79 -10.37
C PHE A 16 20.17 8.06 -9.01
N SER A 17 19.53 8.86 -8.16
CA SER A 17 20.01 9.08 -6.79
C SER A 17 20.10 7.76 -6.03
N SER A 18 19.07 6.94 -6.08
CA SER A 18 19.08 5.60 -5.47
C SER A 18 20.21 4.74 -6.00
N ALA A 19 20.37 4.67 -7.32
CA ALA A 19 21.43 3.89 -7.96
C ALA A 19 22.84 4.37 -7.55
N ILE A 20 23.08 5.68 -7.58
CA ILE A 20 24.37 6.27 -7.16
C ILE A 20 24.69 5.90 -5.70
N LEU A 21 23.71 6.05 -4.80
CA LEU A 21 23.91 5.75 -3.38
C LEU A 21 24.21 4.27 -3.14
N LEU A 22 23.61 3.37 -3.91
CA LEU A 22 23.86 1.94 -3.79
C LEU A 22 25.24 1.56 -4.36
N LEU A 23 25.63 2.10 -5.53
CA LEU A 23 26.86 1.78 -6.22
C LEU A 23 28.10 2.36 -5.55
N VAL A 24 28.07 3.62 -5.09
CA VAL A 24 29.19 4.28 -4.41
C VAL A 24 29.52 3.64 -3.07
N GLY A 25 28.59 2.95 -2.48
CA GLY A 25 28.80 2.21 -1.25
C GLY A 25 29.05 3.12 -0.02
N LYS A 26 29.83 2.65 0.94
CA LYS A 26 30.07 3.33 2.24
C LYS A 26 30.63 4.76 2.11
N ARG A 27 31.29 5.11 1.00
CA ARG A 27 31.81 6.46 0.73
C ARG A 27 30.71 7.52 0.68
N ALA A 28 29.47 7.13 0.37
CA ALA A 28 28.32 8.03 0.32
C ALA A 28 27.65 8.26 1.71
N ASN A 29 28.10 7.64 2.80
CA ASN A 29 27.46 7.81 4.12
C ASN A 29 27.54 9.25 4.65
N SER A 30 28.57 10.03 4.28
CA SER A 30 28.75 11.40 4.74
C SER A 30 27.87 12.42 4.03
N TRP A 31 27.58 12.24 2.75
CA TRP A 31 26.90 13.22 1.89
C TRP A 31 25.59 12.70 1.25
N GLY A 32 25.40 11.39 1.18
CA GLY A 32 24.33 10.78 0.42
C GLY A 32 22.92 11.19 0.86
N HIS A 33 22.73 11.43 2.15
CA HIS A 33 21.46 11.92 2.71
C HIS A 33 21.11 13.33 2.19
N VAL A 34 22.11 14.21 2.03
CA VAL A 34 21.91 15.57 1.49
C VAL A 34 21.53 15.48 0.01
N MET A 35 22.28 14.71 -0.79
CA MET A 35 21.97 14.48 -2.20
C MET A 35 20.55 13.92 -2.39
N ALA A 36 20.19 12.90 -1.63
CA ALA A 36 18.87 12.28 -1.71
C ALA A 36 17.74 13.29 -1.42
N THR A 37 17.94 14.14 -0.41
CA THR A 37 16.98 15.18 -0.03
C THR A 37 16.87 16.24 -1.11
N ILE A 38 17.98 16.72 -1.67
CA ILE A 38 17.99 17.69 -2.77
C ILE A 38 17.26 17.12 -3.99
N VAL A 39 17.51 15.87 -4.33
CA VAL A 39 16.84 15.19 -5.46
C VAL A 39 15.34 15.08 -5.24
N SER A 40 14.89 14.70 -4.05
CA SER A 40 13.46 14.68 -3.73
C SER A 40 12.82 16.07 -3.81
N ALA A 41 13.51 17.11 -3.31
CA ALA A 41 13.07 18.51 -3.42
C ALA A 41 13.03 19.00 -4.88
N SER A 42 13.99 18.57 -5.71
CA SER A 42 13.99 18.88 -7.15
C SER A 42 12.80 18.25 -7.86
N ALA A 43 12.47 17.00 -7.54
CA ALA A 43 11.27 16.35 -8.06
C ALA A 43 9.99 17.09 -7.64
N PHE A 44 9.90 17.56 -6.40
CA PHE A 44 8.78 18.39 -5.95
C PHE A 44 8.71 19.70 -6.72
N THR A 45 9.84 20.37 -6.93
CA THR A 45 9.90 21.63 -7.71
C THR A 45 9.40 21.41 -9.14
N ILE A 46 9.82 20.32 -9.81
CA ILE A 46 9.33 19.97 -11.15
C ILE A 46 7.81 19.74 -11.11
N GLY A 47 7.31 19.00 -10.11
CA GLY A 47 5.87 18.77 -9.93
C GLY A 47 5.07 20.07 -9.78
N VAL A 48 5.58 21.03 -9.00
CA VAL A 48 4.95 22.36 -8.83
C VAL A 48 4.97 23.15 -10.15
N VAL A 49 6.08 23.13 -10.89
CA VAL A 49 6.19 23.80 -12.20
C VAL A 49 5.17 23.22 -13.19
N GLU A 50 5.05 21.89 -13.26
CA GLU A 50 4.06 21.24 -14.13
C GLU A 50 2.62 21.56 -13.69
N PHE A 51 2.34 21.60 -12.39
CA PHE A 51 1.03 22.01 -11.88
C PHE A 51 0.66 23.45 -12.29
N ILE A 52 1.59 24.41 -12.14
CA ILE A 52 1.38 25.79 -12.57
C ILE A 52 1.17 25.86 -14.08
N ALA A 53 1.96 25.10 -14.85
CA ALA A 53 1.79 25.00 -16.30
C ALA A 53 0.42 24.43 -16.69
N MET A 54 -0.08 23.42 -15.96
CA MET A 54 -1.43 22.87 -16.17
C MET A 54 -2.52 23.89 -15.89
N GLN A 55 -2.40 24.69 -14.84
CA GLN A 55 -3.38 25.75 -14.52
C GLN A 55 -3.49 26.83 -15.60
N SER A 56 -2.40 27.10 -16.33
CA SER A 56 -2.38 28.06 -17.41
C SER A 56 -3.02 27.56 -18.72
N ARG A 57 -3.37 26.27 -18.81
CA ARG A 57 -3.98 25.65 -20.00
C ARG A 57 -5.51 25.61 -19.87
N ALA A 58 -6.22 25.59 -21.01
CA ALA A 58 -7.63 25.29 -21.04
C ALA A 58 -7.89 23.85 -20.55
N ASP A 59 -9.02 23.61 -19.92
CA ASP A 59 -9.37 22.36 -19.23
C ASP A 59 -9.19 21.13 -20.12
N GLU A 60 -9.55 21.23 -21.39
CA GLU A 60 -9.43 20.17 -22.38
C GLU A 60 -7.96 19.81 -22.74
N ASN A 61 -7.01 20.71 -22.49
CA ASN A 61 -5.61 20.60 -22.87
C ASN A 61 -4.68 20.40 -21.65
N ARG A 62 -5.22 20.15 -20.45
CA ARG A 62 -4.43 19.96 -19.24
C ARG A 62 -3.68 18.63 -19.21
N ALA A 63 -4.26 17.57 -19.81
CA ALA A 63 -3.59 16.28 -19.89
C ALA A 63 -2.42 16.30 -20.89
N VAL A 64 -1.28 15.77 -20.46
CA VAL A 64 -0.05 15.70 -21.24
C VAL A 64 0.49 14.28 -21.22
N THR A 65 0.81 13.74 -22.39
CA THR A 65 1.45 12.43 -22.52
C THR A 65 2.88 12.59 -23.04
N GLN A 66 3.83 11.90 -22.42
CA GLN A 66 5.23 11.82 -22.86
C GLN A 66 5.56 10.37 -23.19
N LYS A 67 5.67 10.04 -24.49
CA LYS A 67 6.20 8.78 -24.96
C LYS A 67 7.72 8.78 -24.80
N LEU A 68 8.28 7.77 -24.17
CA LEU A 68 9.72 7.59 -24.00
C LEU A 68 10.29 6.68 -25.10
N PHE A 69 9.74 5.48 -25.24
CA PHE A 69 10.11 4.52 -26.29
C PHE A 69 9.00 3.47 -26.45
N THR A 70 9.03 2.72 -27.55
CA THR A 70 8.17 1.56 -27.73
C THR A 70 8.78 0.39 -26.96
N TRP A 71 8.05 -0.11 -25.97
CA TRP A 71 8.54 -1.16 -25.07
C TRP A 71 8.31 -2.56 -25.61
N ILE A 72 7.04 -2.86 -25.98
CA ILE A 72 6.66 -4.16 -26.52
C ILE A 72 5.98 -3.92 -27.87
N SER A 73 6.40 -4.68 -28.90
CA SER A 73 5.76 -4.68 -30.21
C SER A 73 5.81 -6.10 -30.77
N VAL A 74 4.73 -6.87 -30.50
CA VAL A 74 4.63 -8.28 -30.93
C VAL A 74 3.23 -8.53 -31.48
N GLY A 75 3.13 -8.65 -32.79
CA GLY A 75 1.84 -8.83 -33.47
C GLY A 75 0.90 -7.66 -33.20
N SER A 76 -0.28 -7.94 -32.65
CA SER A 76 -1.26 -6.93 -32.25
C SER A 76 -0.96 -6.30 -30.88
N PHE A 77 -0.09 -6.89 -30.07
CA PHE A 77 0.27 -6.39 -28.76
C PHE A 77 1.37 -5.34 -28.85
N ASN A 78 0.96 -4.07 -28.74
CA ASN A 78 1.87 -2.92 -28.77
C ASN A 78 1.71 -2.12 -27.50
N VAL A 79 2.80 -1.92 -26.77
CA VAL A 79 2.84 -1.13 -25.54
C VAL A 79 3.99 -0.16 -25.59
N ASP A 80 3.69 1.10 -25.45
CA ASP A 80 4.68 2.15 -25.29
C ASP A 80 5.05 2.37 -23.82
N ALA A 81 6.30 2.60 -23.53
CA ALA A 81 6.72 3.18 -22.27
C ALA A 81 6.41 4.67 -22.34
N SER A 82 5.31 5.09 -21.75
CA SER A 82 4.84 6.47 -21.78
C SER A 82 4.27 6.91 -20.43
N LEU A 83 4.31 8.22 -20.21
CA LEU A 83 3.90 8.87 -18.98
C LEU A 83 2.71 9.78 -19.27
N LEU A 84 1.70 9.71 -18.43
CA LEU A 84 0.50 10.54 -18.46
C LEU A 84 0.47 11.46 -17.24
N LEU A 85 0.47 12.76 -17.48
CA LEU A 85 0.19 13.75 -16.46
C LEU A 85 -1.19 14.36 -16.73
N ASP A 86 -2.13 14.12 -15.84
CA ASP A 86 -3.48 14.68 -15.87
C ASP A 86 -3.88 15.21 -14.48
N GLN A 87 -5.13 15.65 -14.34
CA GLN A 87 -5.64 16.24 -13.10
C GLN A 87 -5.57 15.29 -11.90
N LEU A 88 -5.70 13.98 -12.12
CA LEU A 88 -5.59 12.99 -11.05
C LEU A 88 -4.13 12.73 -10.69
N SER A 89 -3.27 12.45 -11.67
CA SER A 89 -1.87 12.11 -11.42
C SER A 89 -1.08 13.27 -10.80
N ILE A 90 -1.36 14.53 -11.16
CA ILE A 90 -0.66 15.68 -10.55
C ILE A 90 -0.96 15.82 -9.05
N CYS A 91 -2.17 15.48 -8.59
CA CYS A 91 -2.50 15.45 -7.16
C CYS A 91 -1.58 14.50 -6.40
N PHE A 92 -1.33 13.33 -6.96
CA PHE A 92 -0.41 12.35 -6.38
C PHE A 92 1.05 12.77 -6.51
N VAL A 93 1.48 13.32 -7.64
CA VAL A 93 2.85 13.82 -7.83
C VAL A 93 3.21 14.84 -6.76
N LEU A 94 2.34 15.83 -6.52
CA LEU A 94 2.56 16.86 -5.51
C LEU A 94 2.58 16.27 -4.08
N LEU A 95 1.67 15.35 -3.78
CA LEU A 95 1.60 14.70 -2.47
C LEU A 95 2.85 13.85 -2.20
N ILE A 96 3.21 12.97 -3.15
CA ILE A 96 4.35 12.05 -3.04
C ILE A 96 5.66 12.81 -2.88
N THR A 97 5.90 13.79 -3.75
CA THR A 97 7.16 14.54 -3.75
C THR A 97 7.23 15.55 -2.62
N GLY A 98 6.13 16.24 -2.30
CA GLY A 98 6.07 17.22 -1.23
C GLY A 98 6.22 16.60 0.17
N VAL A 99 5.35 15.66 0.50
CA VAL A 99 5.43 14.92 1.78
C VAL A 99 6.71 14.10 1.83
N GLY A 100 7.11 13.48 0.71
CA GLY A 100 8.36 12.72 0.61
C GLY A 100 9.59 13.58 0.91
N THR A 101 9.66 14.81 0.41
CA THR A 101 10.76 15.76 0.71
C THR A 101 10.80 16.10 2.20
N LEU A 102 9.67 16.38 2.82
CA LEU A 102 9.60 16.66 4.26
C LEU A 102 10.05 15.45 5.09
N ILE A 103 9.70 14.24 4.67
CA ILE A 103 10.17 12.99 5.30
C ILE A 103 11.68 12.83 5.13
N HIS A 104 12.26 13.18 3.97
CA HIS A 104 13.71 13.16 3.78
C HIS A 104 14.42 14.12 4.74
N ILE A 105 13.94 15.37 4.87
CA ILE A 105 14.50 16.35 5.80
C ILE A 105 14.44 15.83 7.25
N TYR A 106 13.30 15.30 7.67
CA TYR A 106 13.13 14.68 8.99
C TYR A 106 14.13 13.54 9.21
N SER A 107 14.31 12.70 8.20
CA SER A 107 15.18 11.51 8.27
C SER A 107 16.66 11.86 8.42
N ILE A 108 17.10 13.07 8.07
CA ILE A 108 18.49 13.51 8.26
C ILE A 108 18.89 13.43 9.73
N ALA A 109 18.04 13.92 10.62
CA ALA A 109 18.29 13.86 12.05
C ALA A 109 17.92 12.51 12.64
N TYR A 110 16.75 11.95 12.26
CA TYR A 110 16.28 10.67 12.81
C TYR A 110 17.25 9.51 12.58
N MET A 111 17.87 9.43 11.38
CA MET A 111 18.84 8.38 11.02
C MET A 111 20.30 8.80 11.20
N SER A 112 20.58 9.88 11.94
CA SER A 112 21.95 10.44 12.06
C SER A 112 22.97 9.46 12.63
N HIS A 113 22.55 8.59 13.53
CA HIS A 113 23.40 7.61 14.20
C HIS A 113 23.43 6.22 13.53
N ASP A 114 22.64 6.01 12.46
CA ASP A 114 22.58 4.71 11.78
C ASP A 114 23.77 4.53 10.83
N LEU A 115 24.46 3.39 10.95
CA LEU A 115 25.62 3.05 10.14
C LEU A 115 25.28 2.84 8.64
N ASP A 116 24.05 2.45 8.36
CA ASP A 116 23.55 2.18 7.01
C ASP A 116 22.67 3.32 6.47
N ARG A 117 22.80 4.53 7.02
CA ARG A 117 22.04 5.73 6.64
C ARG A 117 21.96 5.93 5.11
N ARG A 118 23.05 5.72 4.39
CA ARG A 118 23.11 5.77 2.92
C ARG A 118 22.09 4.82 2.27
N ARG A 119 22.05 3.56 2.74
CA ARG A 119 21.11 2.53 2.22
C ARG A 119 19.66 2.94 2.46
N PHE A 120 19.39 3.54 3.61
CA PHE A 120 18.08 4.07 3.95
C PHE A 120 17.61 5.12 2.93
N PHE A 121 18.42 6.14 2.67
CA PHE A 121 18.09 7.21 1.72
C PHE A 121 18.01 6.72 0.26
N ALA A 122 18.81 5.73 -0.10
CA ALA A 122 18.72 5.07 -1.40
C ALA A 122 17.35 4.40 -1.59
N TYR A 123 16.88 3.67 -0.57
CA TYR A 123 15.58 3.00 -0.62
C TYR A 123 14.40 3.96 -0.57
N LEU A 124 14.52 5.10 0.14
CA LEU A 124 13.50 6.15 0.10
C LEU A 124 13.33 6.72 -1.30
N ASN A 125 14.43 7.05 -1.99
CA ASN A 125 14.37 7.56 -3.36
C ASN A 125 13.90 6.51 -4.37
N LEU A 126 14.28 5.23 -4.19
CA LEU A 126 13.74 4.14 -4.98
C LEU A 126 12.22 4.05 -4.84
N PHE A 127 11.73 4.21 -3.62
CA PHE A 127 10.30 4.18 -3.33
C PHE A 127 9.57 5.35 -4.01
N ILE A 128 10.11 6.57 -3.93
CA ILE A 128 9.54 7.75 -4.60
C ILE A 128 9.51 7.56 -6.12
N ALA A 129 10.62 7.09 -6.72
CA ALA A 129 10.69 6.83 -8.16
C ALA A 129 9.64 5.80 -8.61
N ALA A 130 9.51 4.70 -7.87
CA ALA A 130 8.53 3.65 -8.16
C ALA A 130 7.10 4.15 -8.03
N MET A 131 6.81 4.96 -6.99
CA MET A 131 5.46 5.51 -6.79
C MET A 131 5.10 6.54 -7.86
N LEU A 132 6.06 7.36 -8.30
CA LEU A 132 5.86 8.30 -9.40
C LEU A 132 5.63 7.57 -10.73
N LEU A 133 6.36 6.47 -10.98
CA LEU A 133 6.11 5.63 -12.16
C LEU A 133 4.71 5.01 -12.12
N LEU A 134 4.24 4.59 -10.94
CA LEU A 134 2.90 4.03 -10.75
C LEU A 134 1.82 5.05 -11.14
N VAL A 135 1.91 6.28 -10.65
CA VAL A 135 0.86 7.30 -10.86
C VAL A 135 0.97 8.04 -12.19
N LEU A 136 2.12 8.00 -12.85
CA LEU A 136 2.36 8.62 -14.15
C LEU A 136 2.27 7.64 -15.32
N GLY A 137 2.18 6.32 -15.09
CA GLY A 137 2.00 5.35 -16.17
C GLY A 137 0.70 5.61 -16.95
N ASP A 138 0.74 5.56 -18.29
CA ASP A 138 -0.41 5.78 -19.16
C ASP A 138 -1.17 4.48 -19.52
N SER A 139 -0.66 3.36 -19.06
CA SER A 139 -1.25 2.03 -19.26
C SER A 139 -1.19 1.20 -17.98
N TYR A 140 -2.03 0.17 -17.88
CA TYR A 140 -1.97 -0.79 -16.77
C TYR A 140 -0.62 -1.49 -16.68
N LEU A 141 0.08 -1.69 -17.80
CA LEU A 141 1.39 -2.34 -17.79
C LEU A 141 2.49 -1.40 -17.26
N ASN A 142 2.47 -0.11 -17.65
CA ASN A 142 3.39 0.90 -17.10
C ASN A 142 3.13 1.11 -15.60
N LEU A 143 1.86 1.19 -15.20
CA LEU A 143 1.45 1.24 -13.80
C LEU A 143 1.98 0.02 -13.03
N TYR A 144 1.88 -1.19 -13.63
CA TYR A 144 2.32 -2.44 -12.98
C TYR A 144 3.81 -2.43 -12.66
N VAL A 145 4.67 -1.86 -13.50
CA VAL A 145 6.11 -1.73 -13.19
C VAL A 145 6.33 -0.88 -11.95
N GLY A 146 5.64 0.26 -11.86
CA GLY A 146 5.67 1.10 -10.64
C GLY A 146 5.11 0.37 -9.42
N TRP A 147 4.03 -0.39 -9.61
CA TRP A 147 3.36 -1.19 -8.58
C TRP A 147 4.28 -2.24 -7.94
N GLU A 148 5.02 -2.96 -8.77
CA GLU A 148 6.03 -3.93 -8.34
C GLU A 148 7.24 -3.23 -7.68
N GLY A 149 7.67 -2.11 -8.26
CA GLY A 149 8.76 -1.30 -7.71
C GLY A 149 8.46 -0.80 -6.30
N VAL A 150 7.23 -0.34 -6.03
CA VAL A 150 6.77 0.06 -4.70
C VAL A 150 6.76 -1.14 -3.74
N GLY A 151 6.35 -2.33 -4.21
CA GLY A 151 6.39 -3.56 -3.43
C GLY A 151 7.82 -3.93 -3.01
N LEU A 152 8.78 -3.87 -3.94
CA LEU A 152 10.19 -4.12 -3.65
C LEU A 152 10.77 -3.07 -2.67
N ALA A 153 10.54 -1.79 -2.93
CA ALA A 153 11.09 -0.73 -2.09
C ALA A 153 10.53 -0.80 -0.66
N SER A 154 9.23 -1.10 -0.50
CA SER A 154 8.62 -1.29 0.81
C SER A 154 9.20 -2.49 1.56
N TYR A 155 9.43 -3.61 0.88
CA TYR A 155 10.10 -4.78 1.45
C TYR A 155 11.48 -4.43 2.02
N LEU A 156 12.30 -3.69 1.24
CA LEU A 156 13.63 -3.26 1.64
C LEU A 156 13.60 -2.28 2.82
N LEU A 157 12.59 -1.41 2.88
CA LEU A 157 12.43 -0.40 3.92
C LEU A 157 11.83 -0.98 5.22
N ILE A 158 10.83 -1.86 5.15
CA ILE A 158 10.27 -2.55 6.32
C ILE A 158 11.34 -3.45 6.96
N GLY A 159 12.10 -4.18 6.13
CA GLY A 159 13.20 -5.03 6.55
C GLY A 159 14.54 -4.30 6.69
N PHE A 160 14.56 -2.97 6.86
CA PHE A 160 15.80 -2.21 6.90
C PHE A 160 16.78 -2.74 7.94
N TRP A 161 16.32 -3.04 9.15
CA TRP A 161 17.08 -3.66 10.22
C TRP A 161 16.90 -5.19 10.23
N ASN A 162 17.19 -5.84 9.09
CA ASN A 162 16.99 -7.27 8.85
C ASN A 162 17.83 -8.21 9.75
N GLN A 163 18.79 -7.67 10.49
CA GLN A 163 19.53 -8.42 11.50
C GLN A 163 18.62 -8.92 12.65
N LYS A 164 17.48 -8.26 12.85
CA LYS A 164 16.46 -8.71 13.78
C LYS A 164 15.48 -9.67 13.06
N PRO A 165 15.42 -10.97 13.44
CA PRO A 165 14.58 -11.95 12.71
C PRO A 165 13.11 -11.56 12.59
N ALA A 166 12.55 -10.92 13.63
CA ALA A 166 11.16 -10.45 13.61
C ALA A 166 10.91 -9.40 12.50
N TYR A 167 11.88 -8.51 12.23
CA TYR A 167 11.76 -7.48 11.21
C TYR A 167 11.90 -8.04 9.79
N ALA A 168 12.79 -9.02 9.62
CA ALA A 168 12.88 -9.77 8.35
C ALA A 168 11.59 -10.57 8.06
N THR A 169 10.96 -11.14 9.10
CA THR A 169 9.67 -11.83 8.97
C THR A 169 8.55 -10.87 8.61
N ALA A 170 8.49 -9.69 9.25
CA ALA A 170 7.51 -8.65 8.92
C ALA A 170 7.63 -8.18 7.46
N ALA A 171 8.85 -7.97 6.97
CA ALA A 171 9.10 -7.61 5.58
C ALA A 171 8.63 -8.70 4.60
N LYS A 172 8.95 -9.98 4.88
CA LYS A 172 8.49 -11.11 4.06
C LYS A 172 6.96 -11.21 4.06
N LYS A 173 6.31 -11.05 5.22
CA LYS A 173 4.85 -11.07 5.33
C LYS A 173 4.22 -9.97 4.46
N ALA A 174 4.74 -8.74 4.58
CA ALA A 174 4.27 -7.62 3.77
C ALA A 174 4.46 -7.89 2.27
N PHE A 175 5.61 -8.40 1.85
CA PHE A 175 5.91 -8.71 0.46
C PHE A 175 4.97 -9.79 -0.09
N VAL A 176 4.79 -10.91 0.63
CA VAL A 176 3.94 -12.04 0.17
C VAL A 176 2.46 -11.62 0.12
N ALA A 177 1.95 -10.92 1.13
CA ALA A 177 0.56 -10.46 1.13
C ALA A 177 0.28 -9.51 -0.05
N ASN A 178 1.22 -8.60 -0.34
CA ASN A 178 1.12 -7.71 -1.50
C ASN A 178 1.18 -8.50 -2.82
N ARG A 179 2.03 -9.54 -2.91
CA ARG A 179 2.17 -10.37 -4.11
C ARG A 179 0.86 -11.06 -4.49
N VAL A 180 0.02 -11.43 -3.53
CA VAL A 180 -1.33 -11.94 -3.80
C VAL A 180 -2.17 -10.89 -4.53
N GLY A 181 -2.10 -9.63 -4.10
CA GLY A 181 -2.74 -8.52 -4.81
C GLY A 181 -2.15 -8.30 -6.21
N ASP A 182 -0.82 -8.40 -6.35
CA ASP A 182 -0.11 -8.20 -7.62
C ASP A 182 -0.53 -9.25 -8.67
N VAL A 183 -0.82 -10.50 -8.25
CA VAL A 183 -1.45 -11.52 -9.13
C VAL A 183 -2.81 -11.05 -9.62
N GLY A 184 -3.63 -10.42 -8.76
CA GLY A 184 -4.89 -9.81 -9.18
C GLY A 184 -4.71 -8.80 -10.30
N LEU A 185 -3.74 -7.87 -10.15
CA LEU A 185 -3.45 -6.88 -11.19
C LEU A 185 -2.97 -7.52 -12.50
N SER A 186 -2.11 -8.54 -12.41
CA SER A 186 -1.66 -9.30 -13.60
C SER A 186 -2.83 -9.95 -14.34
N LEU A 187 -3.76 -10.57 -13.61
CA LEU A 187 -4.97 -11.17 -14.19
C LEU A 187 -5.89 -10.11 -14.79
N ALA A 188 -6.05 -8.96 -14.13
CA ALA A 188 -6.83 -7.84 -14.67
C ALA A 188 -6.26 -7.37 -16.01
N ILE A 189 -4.93 -7.22 -16.14
CA ILE A 189 -4.25 -6.84 -17.38
C ILE A 189 -4.47 -7.89 -18.47
N MET A 190 -4.35 -9.19 -18.15
CA MET A 190 -4.57 -10.28 -19.11
C MET A 190 -6.01 -10.31 -19.62
N ILE A 191 -7.00 -10.17 -18.72
CA ILE A 191 -8.42 -10.15 -19.09
C ILE A 191 -8.72 -8.89 -19.92
N ALA A 192 -8.17 -7.73 -19.53
CA ALA A 192 -8.35 -6.49 -20.28
C ALA A 192 -7.80 -6.62 -21.71
N PHE A 193 -6.59 -7.14 -21.88
CA PHE A 193 -6.02 -7.38 -23.20
C PHE A 193 -6.85 -8.38 -24.02
N ALA A 194 -7.30 -9.47 -23.41
CA ALA A 194 -8.15 -10.45 -24.09
C ALA A 194 -9.51 -9.87 -24.51
N THR A 195 -10.02 -8.87 -23.78
CA THR A 195 -11.32 -8.24 -24.05
C THR A 195 -11.22 -7.11 -25.06
N PHE A 196 -10.21 -6.24 -24.93
CA PHE A 196 -10.10 -4.99 -25.67
C PHE A 196 -8.97 -4.98 -26.72
N GLY A 197 -8.03 -5.92 -26.66
CA GLY A 197 -6.82 -5.90 -27.51
C GLY A 197 -5.82 -4.78 -27.12
N ASP A 198 -6.07 -4.07 -26.04
CA ASP A 198 -5.29 -2.94 -25.55
C ASP A 198 -5.12 -3.02 -24.03
N VAL A 199 -4.09 -2.35 -23.50
CA VAL A 199 -3.82 -2.21 -22.07
C VAL A 199 -3.67 -0.74 -21.65
N SER A 200 -3.80 0.21 -22.58
CA SER A 200 -3.76 1.64 -22.30
C SER A 200 -5.09 2.11 -21.66
N PHE A 201 -5.01 3.10 -20.78
CA PHE A 201 -6.22 3.65 -20.16
C PHE A 201 -7.17 4.28 -21.21
N ALA A 202 -6.61 4.97 -22.20
CA ALA A 202 -7.39 5.60 -23.25
C ALA A 202 -8.10 4.58 -24.13
N GLY A 203 -7.38 3.55 -24.61
CA GLY A 203 -7.97 2.53 -25.48
C GLY A 203 -9.03 1.68 -24.77
N ILE A 204 -8.83 1.32 -23.50
CA ILE A 204 -9.85 0.59 -22.75
C ILE A 204 -11.06 1.47 -22.47
N LYS A 205 -10.86 2.75 -22.09
CA LYS A 205 -11.95 3.71 -21.83
C LYS A 205 -12.86 3.88 -23.07
N GLU A 206 -12.27 3.94 -24.28
CA GLU A 206 -13.02 4.09 -25.54
C GLU A 206 -13.94 2.90 -25.83
N HIS A 207 -13.56 1.69 -25.39
CA HIS A 207 -14.29 0.45 -25.70
C HIS A 207 -15.05 -0.13 -24.51
N ALA A 208 -14.92 0.45 -23.31
CA ALA A 208 -15.50 -0.10 -22.08
C ALA A 208 -17.04 -0.24 -22.16
N GLU A 209 -17.74 0.74 -22.72
CA GLU A 209 -19.20 0.73 -22.86
C GLU A 209 -19.71 -0.40 -23.77
N HIS A 210 -18.86 -0.96 -24.64
CA HIS A 210 -19.22 -2.05 -25.57
C HIS A 210 -18.88 -3.44 -25.00
N ALA A 211 -18.17 -3.53 -23.88
CA ALA A 211 -17.82 -4.79 -23.26
C ALA A 211 -18.97 -5.38 -22.44
N SER A 212 -18.98 -6.71 -22.28
CA SER A 212 -19.99 -7.34 -21.43
C SER A 212 -19.78 -7.00 -19.94
N SER A 213 -20.87 -6.81 -19.20
CA SER A 213 -20.83 -6.58 -17.74
C SER A 213 -20.07 -7.69 -16.99
N THR A 214 -20.07 -8.93 -17.49
CA THR A 214 -19.29 -10.03 -16.91
C THR A 214 -17.79 -9.82 -17.05
N GLN A 215 -17.31 -9.38 -18.22
CA GLN A 215 -15.90 -9.10 -18.45
C GLN A 215 -15.43 -7.92 -17.59
N LEU A 216 -16.21 -6.83 -17.57
CA LEU A 216 -15.90 -5.66 -16.74
C LEU A 216 -15.91 -6.00 -15.25
N THR A 217 -16.87 -6.81 -14.80
CA THR A 217 -16.90 -7.32 -13.42
C THR A 217 -15.67 -8.14 -13.10
N ALA A 218 -15.23 -9.03 -13.98
CA ALA A 218 -14.04 -9.84 -13.77
C ALA A 218 -12.78 -8.95 -13.65
N ILE A 219 -12.61 -7.98 -14.55
CA ILE A 219 -11.50 -7.01 -14.48
C ILE A 219 -11.58 -6.21 -13.19
N GLY A 220 -12.75 -5.64 -12.86
CA GLY A 220 -12.96 -4.84 -11.66
C GLY A 220 -12.67 -5.59 -10.36
N LEU A 221 -13.09 -6.87 -10.25
CA LEU A 221 -12.78 -7.70 -9.08
C LEU A 221 -11.28 -8.01 -8.95
N MET A 222 -10.58 -8.20 -10.08
CA MET A 222 -9.13 -8.42 -10.07
C MET A 222 -8.36 -7.13 -9.72
N LEU A 223 -8.83 -5.96 -10.19
CA LEU A 223 -8.30 -4.66 -9.77
C LEU A 223 -8.57 -4.40 -8.27
N LEU A 224 -9.73 -4.79 -7.75
CA LEU A 224 -10.03 -4.71 -6.33
C LEU A 224 -9.10 -5.60 -5.51
N LEU A 225 -8.82 -6.83 -5.96
CA LEU A 225 -7.85 -7.71 -5.30
C LEU A 225 -6.45 -7.07 -5.24
N ALA A 226 -6.03 -6.41 -6.32
CA ALA A 226 -4.80 -5.64 -6.35
C ALA A 226 -4.81 -4.50 -5.31
N ALA A 227 -5.89 -3.75 -5.26
CA ALA A 227 -6.08 -2.69 -4.28
C ALA A 227 -6.07 -3.23 -2.84
N CYS A 228 -6.66 -4.41 -2.57
CA CYS A 228 -6.61 -5.06 -1.26
C CYS A 228 -5.18 -5.32 -0.79
N GLY A 229 -4.28 -5.70 -1.68
CA GLY A 229 -2.86 -5.91 -1.37
C GLY A 229 -2.19 -4.63 -0.89
N LYS A 230 -2.03 -3.64 -1.78
CA LYS A 230 -1.26 -2.41 -1.49
C LYS A 230 -1.94 -1.50 -0.46
N SER A 231 -3.27 -1.41 -0.49
CA SER A 231 -4.03 -0.55 0.42
C SER A 231 -4.47 -1.24 1.71
N ALA A 232 -3.94 -2.42 1.98
CA ALA A 232 -4.19 -3.20 3.20
C ALA A 232 -5.69 -3.33 3.50
N GLN A 233 -6.47 -3.72 2.50
CA GLN A 233 -7.90 -3.96 2.64
C GLN A 233 -8.18 -5.44 2.93
N PHE A 234 -9.30 -5.70 3.56
CA PHE A 234 -9.76 -7.06 3.80
C PHE A 234 -9.83 -7.85 2.47
N PRO A 235 -9.32 -9.09 2.43
CA PRO A 235 -8.74 -9.89 3.52
C PRO A 235 -7.18 -9.80 3.63
N LEU A 236 -6.51 -8.88 2.92
CA LEU A 236 -5.04 -8.81 2.83
C LEU A 236 -4.41 -7.79 3.79
N GLN A 237 -5.15 -7.26 4.79
CA GLN A 237 -4.73 -6.15 5.66
C GLN A 237 -3.67 -6.50 6.71
N SER A 238 -3.42 -7.77 7.00
CA SER A 238 -2.66 -8.20 8.18
C SER A 238 -1.19 -7.75 8.21
N TRP A 239 -0.60 -7.46 7.06
CA TRP A 239 0.79 -7.00 6.96
C TRP A 239 1.02 -5.59 7.49
N LEU A 240 -0.03 -4.75 7.52
CA LEU A 240 0.10 -3.33 7.79
C LEU A 240 0.59 -3.04 9.22
N GLY A 241 0.09 -3.77 10.21
CA GLY A 241 0.52 -3.67 11.61
C GLY A 241 1.96 -4.12 11.83
N ASP A 242 2.43 -5.11 11.09
CA ASP A 242 3.79 -5.63 11.19
C ASP A 242 4.80 -4.76 10.41
N ALA A 243 4.34 -4.01 9.41
CA ALA A 243 5.16 -3.03 8.69
C ALA A 243 5.75 -1.95 9.61
N MET A 244 5.23 -1.82 10.85
CA MET A 244 5.79 -0.94 11.88
C MET A 244 7.18 -1.36 12.37
N ALA A 245 7.70 -2.50 11.95
CA ALA A 245 9.08 -2.94 12.19
C ALA A 245 10.12 -2.00 11.56
N GLY A 246 9.80 -1.35 10.44
CA GLY A 246 10.67 -0.38 9.78
C GLY A 246 10.86 0.92 10.58
N PRO A 247 11.89 1.74 10.21
CA PRO A 247 12.09 3.07 10.79
C PRO A 247 10.84 3.95 10.65
N THR A 248 10.59 4.84 11.61
CA THR A 248 9.35 5.65 11.64
C THR A 248 9.15 6.54 10.40
N PRO A 249 10.19 7.15 9.78
CA PRO A 249 9.99 7.87 8.52
C PRO A 249 9.45 7.00 7.38
N VAL A 250 9.81 5.70 7.37
CA VAL A 250 9.23 4.73 6.42
C VAL A 250 7.75 4.53 6.68
N SER A 251 7.38 4.41 7.96
CA SER A 251 5.96 4.30 8.33
C SER A 251 5.18 5.54 7.88
N ALA A 252 5.74 6.75 8.06
CA ALA A 252 5.13 7.98 7.57
C ALA A 252 4.95 7.96 6.04
N LEU A 253 5.98 7.55 5.29
CA LEU A 253 5.95 7.51 3.83
C LEU A 253 4.90 6.51 3.31
N ILE A 254 4.96 5.25 3.79
CA ILE A 254 4.05 4.18 3.36
C ILE A 254 2.59 4.52 3.66
N HIS A 255 2.30 5.06 4.86
CA HIS A 255 0.94 5.19 5.38
C HIS A 255 0.28 6.53 5.08
N ALA A 256 1.04 7.59 4.73
CA ALA A 256 0.46 8.90 4.50
C ALA A 256 0.23 9.20 3.02
N ALA A 257 1.26 9.04 2.17
CA ALA A 257 1.26 9.66 0.85
C ALA A 257 1.50 8.68 -0.32
N THR A 258 1.78 7.38 -0.03
CA THR A 258 2.30 6.51 -1.08
C THR A 258 1.62 5.13 -1.15
N MET A 259 2.23 4.07 -0.66
CA MET A 259 1.85 2.69 -0.96
C MET A 259 0.37 2.38 -0.67
N VAL A 260 -0.13 2.77 0.51
CA VAL A 260 -1.52 2.48 0.89
C VAL A 260 -2.55 3.28 0.09
N THR A 261 -2.13 4.36 -0.58
CA THR A 261 -2.99 5.16 -1.45
C THR A 261 -3.08 4.61 -2.87
N ALA A 262 -2.20 3.67 -3.23
CA ALA A 262 -2.12 3.10 -4.59
C ALA A 262 -3.41 2.39 -5.03
N GLY A 263 -4.11 1.69 -4.11
CA GLY A 263 -5.38 1.05 -4.45
C GLY A 263 -6.52 2.06 -4.67
N VAL A 264 -6.54 3.16 -3.92
CA VAL A 264 -7.50 4.26 -4.13
C VAL A 264 -7.24 4.89 -5.50
N TYR A 265 -5.97 5.14 -5.84
CA TYR A 265 -5.58 5.60 -7.17
C TYR A 265 -6.02 4.64 -8.27
N LEU A 266 -5.72 3.34 -8.12
CA LEU A 266 -6.04 2.31 -9.11
C LEU A 266 -7.54 2.23 -9.41
N ILE A 267 -8.39 2.20 -8.37
CA ILE A 267 -9.85 2.16 -8.55
C ILE A 267 -10.34 3.47 -9.20
N THR A 268 -9.88 4.63 -8.71
CA THR A 268 -10.25 5.93 -9.28
C THR A 268 -9.78 6.08 -10.73
N ARG A 269 -8.54 5.62 -11.06
CA ARG A 269 -8.03 5.63 -12.44
C ARG A 269 -8.82 4.71 -13.36
N SER A 270 -9.40 3.67 -12.83
CA SER A 270 -10.20 2.67 -13.54
C SER A 270 -11.71 2.93 -13.45
N ASN A 271 -12.14 4.18 -13.17
CA ASN A 271 -13.57 4.54 -13.00
C ASN A 271 -14.44 4.02 -14.17
N PHE A 272 -13.97 4.14 -15.40
CA PHE A 272 -14.66 3.67 -16.61
C PHE A 272 -14.95 2.16 -16.63
N ILE A 273 -14.26 1.36 -15.81
CA ILE A 273 -14.55 -0.08 -15.61
C ILE A 273 -15.58 -0.26 -14.49
N PHE A 274 -15.37 0.44 -13.36
CA PHE A 274 -16.22 0.26 -12.18
C PHE A 274 -17.61 0.85 -12.34
N ASP A 275 -17.76 1.95 -13.09
CA ASP A 275 -19.06 2.58 -13.36
C ASP A 275 -19.96 1.67 -14.20
N GLU A 276 -19.38 0.81 -15.07
CA GLU A 276 -20.08 -0.17 -15.89
C GLU A 276 -20.13 -1.58 -15.27
N ALA A 277 -19.59 -1.77 -14.06
CA ALA A 277 -19.51 -3.05 -13.34
C ALA A 277 -20.14 -2.98 -11.93
N PRO A 278 -21.49 -2.93 -11.80
CA PRO A 278 -22.16 -2.73 -10.51
C PRO A 278 -21.81 -3.74 -9.42
N ILE A 279 -21.51 -5.00 -9.80
CA ILE A 279 -21.09 -6.05 -8.85
C ILE A 279 -19.70 -5.74 -8.30
N ALA A 280 -18.75 -5.35 -9.16
CA ALA A 280 -17.42 -4.98 -8.71
C ALA A 280 -17.46 -3.73 -7.83
N GLN A 281 -18.27 -2.73 -8.19
CA GLN A 281 -18.48 -1.51 -7.40
C GLN A 281 -19.10 -1.82 -6.03
N LEU A 282 -20.08 -2.73 -5.96
CA LEU A 282 -20.64 -3.20 -4.69
C LEU A 282 -19.58 -3.88 -3.82
N MET A 283 -18.71 -4.69 -4.42
CA MET A 283 -17.62 -5.34 -3.66
C MET A 283 -16.60 -4.34 -3.13
N VAL A 284 -16.32 -3.25 -3.86
CA VAL A 284 -15.49 -2.13 -3.36
C VAL A 284 -16.11 -1.52 -2.11
N LEU A 285 -17.43 -1.26 -2.10
CA LEU A 285 -18.16 -0.75 -0.93
C LEU A 285 -18.07 -1.68 0.26
N ILE A 286 -18.30 -2.98 0.05
CA ILE A 286 -18.26 -4.00 1.11
C ILE A 286 -16.86 -4.11 1.71
N VAL A 287 -15.84 -4.24 0.87
CA VAL A 287 -14.45 -4.38 1.31
C VAL A 287 -13.99 -3.13 2.06
N GLY A 288 -14.28 -1.93 1.52
CA GLY A 288 -13.97 -0.67 2.19
C GLY A 288 -14.67 -0.53 3.54
N GLY A 289 -15.97 -0.85 3.62
CA GLY A 289 -16.76 -0.80 4.85
C GLY A 289 -16.27 -1.79 5.93
N ILE A 290 -15.96 -3.02 5.55
CA ILE A 290 -15.39 -4.02 6.47
C ILE A 290 -14.04 -3.52 6.98
N THR A 291 -13.16 -3.06 6.11
CA THR A 291 -11.81 -2.63 6.48
C THR A 291 -11.83 -1.40 7.38
N LEU A 292 -12.73 -0.47 7.11
CA LEU A 292 -12.97 0.72 7.93
C LEU A 292 -13.24 0.33 9.38
N LEU A 293 -14.20 -0.56 9.61
CA LEU A 293 -14.58 -1.01 10.95
C LEU A 293 -13.49 -1.90 11.59
N PHE A 294 -12.85 -2.77 10.81
CA PHE A 294 -11.76 -3.62 11.24
C PHE A 294 -10.61 -2.78 11.82
N GLY A 295 -10.11 -1.81 11.05
CA GLY A 295 -9.06 -0.91 11.48
C GLY A 295 -9.45 -0.10 12.72
N ALA A 296 -10.66 0.42 12.77
CA ALA A 296 -11.18 1.17 13.91
C ALA A 296 -11.20 0.32 15.19
N ILE A 297 -11.73 -0.90 15.14
CA ILE A 297 -11.80 -1.83 16.29
C ILE A 297 -10.41 -2.21 16.77
N ILE A 298 -9.50 -2.58 15.87
CA ILE A 298 -8.10 -2.94 16.21
C ILE A 298 -7.40 -1.76 16.91
N GLY A 299 -7.57 -0.54 16.41
CA GLY A 299 -6.98 0.67 16.98
C GLY A 299 -7.31 0.90 18.45
N THR A 300 -8.50 0.46 18.90
CA THR A 300 -8.93 0.61 20.32
C THR A 300 -8.07 -0.17 21.30
N ALA A 301 -7.40 -1.24 20.87
CA ALA A 301 -6.72 -2.20 21.74
C ALA A 301 -5.19 -2.20 21.63
N LYS A 302 -4.60 -1.49 20.66
CA LYS A 302 -3.14 -1.40 20.52
C LYS A 302 -2.53 -0.47 21.54
N ASP A 303 -1.47 -0.93 22.21
CA ASP A 303 -0.69 -0.15 23.18
C ASP A 303 0.59 0.42 22.57
N ASP A 304 1.05 -0.10 21.43
CA ASP A 304 2.12 0.46 20.61
C ASP A 304 1.59 1.64 19.78
N ILE A 305 2.23 2.82 19.92
CA ILE A 305 1.81 4.07 19.27
C ILE A 305 1.82 3.94 17.74
N LYS A 306 2.83 3.29 17.17
CA LYS A 306 2.93 3.08 15.71
C LYS A 306 1.85 2.11 15.23
N LYS A 307 1.59 1.01 15.96
CA LYS A 307 0.55 0.04 15.60
C LYS A 307 -0.86 0.64 15.72
N ALA A 308 -1.09 1.51 16.69
CA ALA A 308 -2.36 2.26 16.79
C ALA A 308 -2.56 3.19 15.58
N LEU A 309 -1.50 3.89 15.15
CA LEU A 309 -1.53 4.73 13.95
C LEU A 309 -1.67 3.90 12.66
N ALA A 310 -1.09 2.70 12.58
CA ALA A 310 -1.28 1.78 11.46
C ALA A 310 -2.74 1.30 11.36
N ALA A 311 -3.35 0.91 12.48
CA ALA A 311 -4.76 0.55 12.54
C ALA A 311 -5.67 1.72 12.12
N SER A 312 -5.31 2.95 12.52
CA SER A 312 -6.03 4.13 12.07
C SER A 312 -5.84 4.41 10.57
N THR A 313 -4.68 4.07 9.97
CA THR A 313 -4.50 4.12 8.51
C THR A 313 -5.42 3.14 7.82
N MET A 314 -5.47 1.88 8.28
CA MET A 314 -6.39 0.86 7.76
C MET A 314 -7.84 1.38 7.74
N SER A 315 -8.30 1.98 8.83
CA SER A 315 -9.65 2.56 8.92
C SER A 315 -9.87 3.70 7.94
N GLN A 316 -8.92 4.65 7.81
CA GLN A 316 -9.07 5.82 6.92
C GLN A 316 -8.99 5.42 5.43
N ILE A 317 -8.10 4.49 5.07
CA ILE A 317 -8.08 3.96 3.70
C ILE A 317 -9.37 3.16 3.41
N GLY A 318 -9.94 2.48 4.40
CA GLY A 318 -11.27 1.87 4.31
C GLY A 318 -12.36 2.89 3.93
N TYR A 319 -12.34 4.09 4.53
CA TYR A 319 -13.22 5.20 4.11
C TYR A 319 -13.02 5.58 2.65
N MET A 320 -11.76 5.71 2.21
CA MET A 320 -11.44 6.10 0.82
C MET A 320 -11.88 5.02 -0.19
N ILE A 321 -11.61 3.75 0.10
CA ILE A 321 -12.04 2.64 -0.76
C ILE A 321 -13.56 2.55 -0.79
N LEU A 322 -14.25 2.69 0.35
CA LEU A 322 -15.71 2.77 0.38
C LEU A 322 -16.21 3.93 -0.49
N ALA A 323 -15.58 5.11 -0.36
CA ALA A 323 -15.96 6.27 -1.16
C ALA A 323 -15.82 6.02 -2.66
N THR A 324 -14.72 5.35 -3.12
CA THR A 324 -14.57 5.02 -4.53
C THR A 324 -15.67 4.07 -5.04
N GLY A 325 -16.29 3.28 -4.19
CA GLY A 325 -17.44 2.44 -4.54
C GLY A 325 -18.78 3.19 -4.63
N LEU A 326 -18.81 4.48 -4.25
CA LEU A 326 -20.02 5.32 -4.34
C LEU A 326 -20.22 5.98 -5.71
N GLY A 327 -19.35 5.69 -6.70
CA GLY A 327 -19.44 6.25 -8.04
C GLY A 327 -18.73 7.59 -8.21
N PRO A 328 -19.09 8.37 -9.25
CA PRO A 328 -18.34 9.53 -9.71
C PRO A 328 -18.00 10.57 -8.65
N ILE A 329 -18.97 11.01 -7.84
CA ILE A 329 -18.74 11.98 -6.75
C ILE A 329 -17.93 11.37 -5.62
N GLY A 330 -18.09 10.07 -5.39
CA GLY A 330 -17.33 9.32 -4.39
C GLY A 330 -15.83 9.25 -4.71
N TYR A 331 -15.43 9.15 -5.98
CA TYR A 331 -14.03 9.21 -6.39
C TYR A 331 -13.40 10.55 -6.01
N ALA A 332 -14.09 11.67 -6.25
CA ALA A 332 -13.58 13.00 -5.92
C ALA A 332 -13.37 13.17 -4.42
N PHE A 333 -14.32 12.72 -3.59
CA PHE A 333 -14.19 12.79 -2.13
C PHE A 333 -13.19 11.80 -1.56
N ALA A 334 -13.00 10.63 -2.19
CA ALA A 334 -11.92 9.70 -1.85
C ALA A 334 -10.56 10.36 -2.04
N ILE A 335 -10.33 11.02 -3.19
CA ILE A 335 -9.08 11.75 -3.48
C ILE A 335 -8.92 12.96 -2.54
N MET A 336 -10.00 13.69 -2.24
CA MET A 336 -9.96 14.80 -1.28
C MET A 336 -9.51 14.31 0.11
N HIS A 337 -10.08 13.20 0.58
CA HIS A 337 -9.70 12.64 1.87
C HIS A 337 -8.26 12.08 1.83
N LEU A 338 -7.83 11.52 0.72
CA LEU A 338 -6.46 11.04 0.51
C LEU A 338 -5.44 12.19 0.63
N LEU A 339 -5.69 13.32 -0.02
CA LEU A 339 -4.80 14.48 0.03
C LEU A 339 -4.71 15.06 1.45
N THR A 340 -5.84 15.26 2.12
CA THR A 340 -5.86 15.76 3.50
C THR A 340 -5.22 14.76 4.47
N HIS A 341 -5.49 13.46 4.30
CA HIS A 341 -4.90 12.37 5.06
C HIS A 341 -3.37 12.34 4.95
N GLY A 342 -2.83 12.62 3.76
CA GLY A 342 -1.39 12.70 3.55
C GLY A 342 -0.70 13.67 4.51
N PHE A 343 -1.29 14.83 4.77
CA PHE A 343 -0.74 15.82 5.70
C PHE A 343 -0.86 15.38 7.16
N PHE A 344 -2.07 15.12 7.65
CA PHE A 344 -2.23 14.84 9.07
C PHE A 344 -1.65 13.48 9.47
N LYS A 345 -1.65 12.50 8.59
CA LYS A 345 -1.08 11.19 8.90
C LYS A 345 0.45 11.22 8.94
N ALA A 346 1.09 11.92 7.99
CA ALA A 346 2.53 12.11 8.03
C ALA A 346 2.95 12.88 9.29
N SER A 347 2.24 13.97 9.64
CA SER A 347 2.47 14.73 10.88
C SER A 347 2.39 13.83 12.12
N MET A 348 1.38 12.96 12.21
CA MET A 348 1.20 12.08 13.36
C MET A 348 2.25 10.98 13.44
N PHE A 349 2.62 10.34 12.32
CA PHE A 349 3.69 9.33 12.34
C PHE A 349 5.05 9.94 12.66
N LEU A 350 5.40 11.08 12.07
CA LEU A 350 6.65 11.78 12.40
C LEU A 350 6.63 12.30 13.84
N GLY A 351 5.47 12.75 14.34
CA GLY A 351 5.27 13.12 15.74
C GLY A 351 5.45 11.94 16.69
N ALA A 352 4.92 10.76 16.34
CA ALA A 352 5.18 9.54 17.10
C ALA A 352 6.66 9.16 17.08
N GLY A 353 7.34 9.33 15.95
CA GLY A 353 8.78 9.16 15.85
C GLY A 353 9.57 10.15 16.71
N SER A 354 9.09 11.39 16.81
CA SER A 354 9.66 12.40 17.71
C SER A 354 9.51 11.97 19.18
N VAL A 355 8.33 11.49 19.59
CA VAL A 355 8.12 10.94 20.96
C VAL A 355 9.05 9.76 21.21
N MET A 356 9.15 8.81 20.29
CA MET A 356 10.06 7.67 20.43
C MET A 356 11.53 8.10 20.52
N HIS A 357 11.94 9.09 19.73
CA HIS A 357 13.29 9.64 19.78
C HIS A 357 13.60 10.23 21.14
N GLY A 358 12.67 11.01 21.72
CA GLY A 358 12.78 11.55 23.07
C GLY A 358 12.70 10.50 24.18
N MET A 359 12.14 9.30 23.90
CA MET A 359 11.89 8.22 24.86
C MET A 359 12.75 6.97 24.59
N LYS A 360 13.92 7.12 23.97
CA LYS A 360 14.89 6.02 23.70
C LYS A 360 14.27 4.80 23.00
N ASP A 361 13.51 5.06 21.96
CA ASP A 361 12.82 4.07 21.11
C ASP A 361 11.72 3.25 21.82
N GLU A 362 11.25 3.66 23.00
CA GLU A 362 10.07 3.03 23.61
C GLU A 362 8.83 3.27 22.71
N VAL A 363 8.08 2.22 22.42
CA VAL A 363 6.87 2.28 21.57
C VAL A 363 5.58 2.15 22.36
N ASN A 364 5.64 1.65 23.61
CA ASN A 364 4.46 1.34 24.42
C ASN A 364 3.94 2.60 25.11
N MET A 365 2.77 3.09 24.68
CA MET A 365 2.12 4.28 25.25
C MET A 365 1.81 4.14 26.76
N ARG A 366 1.70 2.92 27.28
CA ARG A 366 1.47 2.71 28.72
C ARG A 366 2.68 3.08 29.58
N LYS A 367 3.85 3.16 28.98
CA LYS A 367 5.07 3.63 29.64
C LYS A 367 5.35 5.11 29.45
N TYR A 368 4.46 5.84 28.75
CA TYR A 368 4.52 7.28 28.56
C TYR A 368 3.80 8.02 29.71
N GLY A 369 3.20 9.13 29.42
CA GLY A 369 2.43 9.96 30.32
C GLY A 369 3.11 11.28 30.64
N GLY A 370 2.38 12.36 30.60
CA GLY A 370 2.90 13.70 30.89
C GLY A 370 3.97 14.25 29.93
N ILE A 371 4.25 13.54 28.82
CA ILE A 371 5.31 13.91 27.85
C ILE A 371 5.07 15.30 27.27
N GLY A 372 3.82 15.76 27.17
CA GLY A 372 3.50 17.08 26.61
C GLY A 372 4.17 18.26 27.31
N LYS A 373 4.58 18.11 28.56
CA LYS A 373 5.33 19.15 29.31
C LYS A 373 6.78 19.27 28.84
N PHE A 374 7.39 18.16 28.44
CA PHE A 374 8.78 18.06 28.01
C PHE A 374 8.94 18.21 26.51
N MET A 375 7.90 17.88 25.75
CA MET A 375 7.89 17.93 24.28
C MET A 375 6.67 18.75 23.77
N PRO A 376 6.61 20.06 24.08
CA PRO A 376 5.42 20.88 23.80
C PRO A 376 5.16 21.06 22.29
N ILE A 377 6.19 21.19 21.45
CA ILE A 377 6.04 21.36 20.00
C ILE A 377 5.53 20.07 19.39
N THR A 378 6.13 18.93 19.78
CA THR A 378 5.66 17.60 19.32
C THR A 378 4.23 17.33 19.78
N ALA A 379 3.86 17.67 21.02
CA ALA A 379 2.52 17.50 21.55
C ALA A 379 1.49 18.37 20.79
N LEU A 380 1.82 19.63 20.51
CA LEU A 380 0.97 20.55 19.76
C LEU A 380 0.72 20.03 18.34
N THR A 381 1.78 19.71 17.61
CA THR A 381 1.69 19.27 16.22
C THR A 381 0.98 17.92 16.07
N PHE A 382 1.21 16.99 16.99
CA PHE A 382 0.47 15.72 17.06
C PHE A 382 -1.02 15.97 17.38
N GLY A 383 -1.31 16.91 18.29
CA GLY A 383 -2.66 17.33 18.62
C GLY A 383 -3.44 17.93 17.45
N LEU A 384 -2.78 18.74 16.61
CA LEU A 384 -3.38 19.28 15.37
C LEU A 384 -3.72 18.16 14.38
N GLY A 385 -2.82 17.18 14.20
CA GLY A 385 -3.10 15.98 13.40
C GLY A 385 -4.23 15.13 13.97
N TYR A 386 -4.28 15.00 15.29
CA TYR A 386 -5.38 14.32 16.01
C TYR A 386 -6.73 14.99 15.75
N LEU A 387 -6.83 16.31 15.88
CA LEU A 387 -8.07 17.04 15.60
C LEU A 387 -8.50 16.89 14.14
N ALA A 388 -7.53 16.86 13.22
CA ALA A 388 -7.82 16.63 11.82
C ALA A 388 -8.37 15.22 11.56
N ILE A 389 -7.75 14.16 12.08
CA ILE A 389 -8.20 12.78 11.81
C ILE A 389 -9.57 12.46 12.40
N ILE A 390 -9.92 13.03 13.56
CA ILE A 390 -11.25 12.85 14.15
C ILE A 390 -12.33 13.67 13.46
N GLY A 391 -11.96 14.67 12.63
CA GLY A 391 -12.88 15.46 11.82
C GLY A 391 -13.55 16.60 12.57
N VAL A 392 -12.81 17.31 13.43
CA VAL A 392 -13.31 18.50 14.13
C VAL A 392 -13.11 19.74 13.24
N PRO A 393 -14.11 20.63 13.06
CA PRO A 393 -13.92 21.91 12.39
C PRO A 393 -12.91 22.81 13.14
N PRO A 394 -12.06 23.58 12.47
CA PRO A 394 -11.90 23.79 11.03
C PRO A 394 -10.82 22.90 10.38
N PHE A 395 -10.47 21.77 10.97
CA PHE A 395 -9.38 20.92 10.50
C PHE A 395 -9.72 20.15 9.21
N ALA A 396 -8.69 19.75 8.47
CA ALA A 396 -8.81 19.22 7.12
C ALA A 396 -9.71 17.97 7.00
N GLY A 397 -9.68 17.10 8.00
CA GLY A 397 -10.49 15.88 7.98
C GLY A 397 -12.00 16.12 8.09
N PHE A 398 -12.43 17.24 8.66
CA PHE A 398 -13.86 17.62 8.66
C PHE A 398 -14.36 17.79 7.23
N TYR A 399 -13.68 18.57 6.42
CA TYR A 399 -14.10 18.86 5.04
C TYR A 399 -14.12 17.64 4.13
N SER A 400 -13.26 16.66 4.36
CA SER A 400 -13.13 15.50 3.49
C SER A 400 -13.94 14.29 3.97
N LYS A 401 -13.80 13.89 5.25
CA LYS A 401 -14.47 12.71 5.79
C LYS A 401 -15.98 12.88 5.91
N ASP A 402 -16.42 14.09 6.30
CA ASP A 402 -17.83 14.41 6.41
C ASP A 402 -18.56 14.27 5.07
N LYS A 403 -17.92 14.69 3.98
CA LYS A 403 -18.42 14.50 2.61
C LYS A 403 -18.54 13.03 2.20
N ILE A 404 -17.62 12.16 2.64
CA ILE A 404 -17.74 10.72 2.42
C ILE A 404 -18.95 10.14 3.19
N ILE A 405 -19.18 10.57 4.43
CA ILE A 405 -20.33 10.12 5.24
C ILE A 405 -21.64 10.58 4.60
N GLU A 406 -21.70 11.84 4.17
CA GLU A 406 -22.84 12.42 3.45
C GLU A 406 -23.15 11.62 2.18
N THR A 407 -22.16 11.38 1.32
CA THR A 407 -22.32 10.60 0.08
C THR A 407 -22.72 9.15 0.38
N ALA A 408 -22.25 8.56 1.47
CA ALA A 408 -22.64 7.21 1.87
C ALA A 408 -24.15 7.13 2.19
N PHE A 409 -24.73 8.12 2.89
CA PHE A 409 -26.17 8.21 3.12
C PHE A 409 -26.95 8.47 1.83
N SER A 410 -26.41 9.27 0.91
CA SER A 410 -27.04 9.61 -0.38
C SER A 410 -27.12 8.41 -1.34
N ALA A 411 -26.44 7.29 -1.05
CA ALA A 411 -26.60 6.04 -1.81
C ALA A 411 -28.04 5.45 -1.72
N GLY A 412 -28.88 5.98 -0.84
CA GLY A 412 -30.30 5.70 -0.74
C GLY A 412 -30.68 4.33 -0.20
N GLY A 413 -31.94 4.17 0.20
CA GLY A 413 -32.51 2.91 0.68
C GLY A 413 -31.74 2.27 1.85
N MET A 414 -31.85 0.95 2.01
CA MET A 414 -31.14 0.18 3.05
C MET A 414 -29.61 0.22 2.85
N LYS A 415 -29.12 0.31 1.62
CA LYS A 415 -27.71 0.42 1.28
C LYS A 415 -27.11 1.70 1.88
N GLY A 416 -27.73 2.85 1.61
CA GLY A 416 -27.28 4.15 2.13
C GLY A 416 -27.30 4.22 3.66
N ILE A 417 -28.37 3.70 4.29
CA ILE A 417 -28.47 3.63 5.75
C ILE A 417 -27.34 2.77 6.34
N ALA A 418 -27.10 1.58 5.78
CA ALA A 418 -26.07 0.68 6.28
C ALA A 418 -24.66 1.29 6.15
N LEU A 419 -24.35 1.90 5.00
CA LEU A 419 -23.07 2.55 4.76
C LEU A 419 -22.89 3.79 5.62
N GLY A 420 -23.94 4.62 5.77
CA GLY A 420 -23.93 5.80 6.61
C GLY A 420 -23.70 5.44 8.10
N ILE A 421 -24.38 4.41 8.60
CA ILE A 421 -24.17 3.92 9.97
C ILE A 421 -22.75 3.37 10.15
N ALA A 422 -22.25 2.58 9.21
CA ALA A 422 -20.90 2.04 9.28
C ALA A 422 -19.83 3.15 9.32
N THR A 423 -20.00 4.19 8.51
CA THR A 423 -19.09 5.34 8.48
C THR A 423 -19.19 6.18 9.75
N LEU A 424 -20.39 6.43 10.30
CA LEU A 424 -20.57 7.11 11.58
C LEU A 424 -19.95 6.33 12.76
N LEU A 425 -20.16 5.01 12.81
CA LEU A 425 -19.55 4.15 13.83
C LEU A 425 -18.02 4.20 13.73
N GLY A 426 -17.48 4.14 12.51
CA GLY A 426 -16.06 4.30 12.27
C GLY A 426 -15.52 5.65 12.78
N ALA A 427 -16.26 6.75 12.58
CA ALA A 427 -15.89 8.08 13.08
C ALA A 427 -15.87 8.12 14.61
N MET A 428 -16.91 7.57 15.28
CA MET A 428 -16.99 7.46 16.74
C MET A 428 -15.81 6.67 17.32
N ILE A 429 -15.54 5.48 16.77
CA ILE A 429 -14.47 4.60 17.25
C ILE A 429 -13.10 5.25 16.97
N THR A 430 -12.95 5.96 15.84
CA THR A 430 -11.72 6.72 15.53
C THR A 430 -11.49 7.81 16.58
N ALA A 431 -12.51 8.57 16.93
CA ALA A 431 -12.42 9.59 17.97
C ALA A 431 -12.04 8.98 19.33
N PHE A 432 -12.63 7.83 19.68
CA PHE A 432 -12.31 7.12 20.91
C PHE A 432 -10.83 6.69 20.98
N TYR A 433 -10.32 5.92 20.00
CA TYR A 433 -8.96 5.39 20.11
C TYR A 433 -7.89 6.46 19.90
N MET A 434 -8.14 7.46 19.07
CA MET A 434 -7.18 8.56 18.89
C MET A 434 -7.09 9.45 20.14
N THR A 435 -8.21 9.72 20.79
CA THR A 435 -8.22 10.39 22.10
C THR A 435 -7.45 9.58 23.14
N ARG A 436 -7.63 8.24 23.16
CA ARG A 436 -6.85 7.34 24.01
C ARG A 436 -5.34 7.45 23.75
N VAL A 437 -4.91 7.48 22.48
CA VAL A 437 -3.49 7.66 22.11
C VAL A 437 -2.95 8.97 22.68
N VAL A 438 -3.67 10.07 22.49
CA VAL A 438 -3.28 11.40 22.96
C VAL A 438 -3.19 11.45 24.48
N ILE A 439 -4.20 10.94 25.19
CA ILE A 439 -4.21 10.94 26.66
C ILE A 439 -3.07 10.09 27.22
N LEU A 440 -2.87 8.87 26.72
CA LEU A 440 -1.83 7.97 27.19
C LEU A 440 -0.42 8.50 26.93
N THR A 441 -0.23 9.27 25.87
CA THR A 441 1.10 9.78 25.49
C THR A 441 1.40 11.11 26.18
N PHE A 442 0.56 12.11 26.01
CA PHE A 442 0.91 13.49 26.35
C PHE A 442 0.34 13.98 27.68
N PHE A 443 -0.67 13.30 28.22
CA PHE A 443 -1.35 13.71 29.45
C PHE A 443 -1.22 12.66 30.55
N GLY A 444 -1.70 13.03 31.75
CA GLY A 444 -1.70 12.16 32.92
C GLY A 444 -0.38 12.11 33.66
N ASN A 445 -0.24 11.16 34.58
CA ASN A 445 0.95 10.97 35.41
C ASN A 445 2.08 10.33 34.60
N GLU A 446 3.31 10.67 34.93
CA GLU A 446 4.53 10.11 34.38
C GLU A 446 4.64 8.62 34.73
N ARG A 447 4.87 7.77 33.73
CA ARG A 447 5.03 6.32 33.88
C ARG A 447 6.37 5.80 33.39
N TRP A 448 7.30 6.72 33.14
CA TRP A 448 8.69 6.48 32.74
C TRP A 448 9.63 6.75 33.91
N GLY A 449 10.81 6.15 33.93
CA GLY A 449 11.79 6.31 35.02
C GLY A 449 12.68 7.55 34.81
N HIS A 450 13.26 8.10 35.89
CA HIS A 450 14.15 9.27 35.84
C HIS A 450 15.33 9.15 34.87
N LYS A 451 15.73 7.94 34.46
CA LYS A 451 16.77 7.73 33.44
C LYS A 451 16.29 7.93 31.99
N ASP A 452 14.99 8.04 31.80
CA ASP A 452 14.34 8.11 30.48
C ASP A 452 13.61 9.45 30.29
N GLU A 453 14.12 10.53 30.90
CA GLU A 453 13.53 11.86 30.85
C GLU A 453 13.36 12.31 29.38
N PRO A 454 12.12 12.62 28.95
CA PRO A 454 11.82 13.02 27.58
C PRO A 454 12.49 14.37 27.25
N HIS A 455 12.94 14.50 26.01
CA HIS A 455 13.45 15.77 25.47
C HIS A 455 12.88 16.04 24.09
N GLU A 456 12.73 17.31 23.75
CA GLU A 456 12.23 17.72 22.44
C GLU A 456 13.21 17.34 21.32
N SER A 457 12.68 17.01 20.16
CA SER A 457 13.47 16.61 19.01
C SER A 457 14.20 17.82 18.37
N PRO A 458 15.28 17.58 17.59
CA PRO A 458 16.02 18.65 16.91
C PRO A 458 15.17 19.33 15.81
N ALA A 459 15.52 20.56 15.44
CA ALA A 459 14.78 21.39 14.48
C ALA A 459 14.54 20.70 13.11
N LEU A 460 15.50 19.91 12.62
CA LEU A 460 15.35 19.13 11.39
C LEU A 460 14.22 18.10 11.43
N MET A 461 13.79 17.69 12.62
CA MET A 461 12.58 16.85 12.79
C MET A 461 11.34 17.70 13.01
N LEU A 462 11.42 18.79 13.78
CA LEU A 462 10.26 19.60 14.13
C LEU A 462 9.73 20.46 12.97
N ILE A 463 10.62 20.99 12.12
CA ILE A 463 10.20 21.83 10.98
C ILE A 463 9.28 21.04 10.01
N PRO A 464 9.65 19.83 9.54
CA PRO A 464 8.74 19.04 8.71
C PRO A 464 7.40 18.72 9.37
N ILE A 465 7.41 18.37 10.66
CA ILE A 465 6.17 18.09 11.39
C ILE A 465 5.29 19.34 11.47
N GLY A 466 5.88 20.51 11.73
CA GLY A 466 5.20 21.80 11.77
C GLY A 466 4.54 22.15 10.42
N LEU A 467 5.27 22.00 9.31
CA LEU A 467 4.74 22.27 7.96
C LEU A 467 3.59 21.31 7.60
N LEU A 468 3.71 20.01 7.95
CA LEU A 468 2.65 19.03 7.76
C LEU A 468 1.41 19.36 8.63
N SER A 469 1.62 19.89 9.83
CA SER A 469 0.52 20.31 10.72
C SER A 469 -0.24 21.51 10.16
N ILE A 470 0.45 22.45 9.50
CA ILE A 470 -0.22 23.54 8.77
C ILE A 470 -1.10 22.96 7.65
N GLY A 471 -0.59 22.00 6.89
CA GLY A 471 -1.39 21.25 5.90
C GLY A 471 -2.60 20.55 6.52
N SER A 472 -2.46 20.00 7.74
CA SER A 472 -3.55 19.35 8.48
C SER A 472 -4.68 20.30 8.88
N ILE A 473 -4.40 21.61 8.97
CA ILE A 473 -5.42 22.64 9.21
C ILE A 473 -6.01 23.14 7.89
N ALA A 474 -5.16 23.54 6.95
CA ALA A 474 -5.57 24.36 5.81
C ALA A 474 -6.04 23.57 4.58
N SER A 475 -5.49 22.37 4.34
CA SER A 475 -5.72 21.63 3.09
C SER A 475 -7.19 21.32 2.83
N GLY A 476 -7.96 20.95 3.86
CA GLY A 476 -9.37 20.64 3.71
C GLY A 476 -10.19 21.83 3.20
N TYR A 477 -10.01 22.99 3.83
CA TYR A 477 -10.68 24.22 3.40
C TYR A 477 -10.28 24.64 1.98
N ILE A 478 -8.98 24.58 1.67
CA ILE A 478 -8.46 24.97 0.34
C ILE A 478 -9.05 24.08 -0.75
N LEU A 479 -9.09 22.78 -0.55
CA LEU A 479 -9.58 21.81 -1.53
C LEU A 479 -11.11 21.82 -1.68
N SER A 480 -11.85 22.16 -0.59
CA SER A 480 -13.32 22.20 -0.60
C SER A 480 -13.90 23.52 -1.08
N LYS A 481 -13.14 24.62 -1.00
CA LYS A 481 -13.64 25.95 -1.34
C LYS A 481 -14.15 26.01 -2.79
N GLY A 482 -15.46 26.29 -2.94
CA GLY A 482 -16.11 26.35 -4.26
C GLY A 482 -16.06 25.03 -5.01
N GLU A 483 -16.06 23.90 -4.29
CA GLU A 483 -15.92 22.54 -4.86
C GLU A 483 -14.67 22.40 -5.75
N GLY A 484 -13.60 23.14 -5.43
CA GLY A 484 -12.45 23.31 -6.31
C GLY A 484 -11.81 21.98 -6.74
N LEU A 485 -11.66 20.99 -5.84
CA LEU A 485 -11.12 19.69 -6.21
C LEU A 485 -12.10 18.85 -7.03
N VAL A 486 -13.41 18.97 -6.78
CA VAL A 486 -14.46 18.25 -7.53
C VAL A 486 -14.42 18.73 -8.99
N HIS A 487 -14.43 20.04 -9.23
CA HIS A 487 -14.30 20.62 -10.57
C HIS A 487 -12.93 20.30 -11.21
N TRP A 488 -11.85 20.28 -10.43
CA TRP A 488 -10.52 19.91 -10.93
C TRP A 488 -10.48 18.48 -11.49
N LEU A 489 -11.16 17.56 -10.83
CA LEU A 489 -11.17 16.13 -11.20
C LEU A 489 -12.24 15.79 -12.24
N GLU A 490 -13.12 16.73 -12.63
CA GLU A 490 -14.23 16.51 -13.56
C GLU A 490 -13.81 15.81 -14.87
N PRO A 491 -12.71 16.19 -15.56
CA PRO A 491 -12.31 15.57 -16.81
C PRO A 491 -11.89 14.09 -16.66
N VAL A 492 -11.53 13.66 -15.45
CA VAL A 492 -11.04 12.29 -15.20
C VAL A 492 -12.15 11.38 -14.69
N VAL A 493 -12.96 11.83 -13.72
CA VAL A 493 -13.91 10.99 -12.98
C VAL A 493 -15.38 11.44 -13.12
N ASN A 494 -15.67 12.50 -13.89
CA ASN A 494 -17.01 13.04 -14.11
C ASN A 494 -17.89 13.15 -12.85
N PRO A 495 -17.44 13.78 -11.76
CA PRO A 495 -18.13 13.76 -10.47
C PRO A 495 -19.50 14.44 -10.50
N LEU A 496 -19.79 15.27 -11.50
CA LEU A 496 -21.05 16.01 -11.66
C LEU A 496 -22.07 15.29 -12.55
N LYS A 497 -21.74 14.09 -13.07
CA LYS A 497 -22.62 13.31 -13.99
C LYS A 497 -23.93 12.85 -13.32
N GLU A 498 -23.91 12.63 -12.01
CA GLU A 498 -25.06 12.16 -11.25
C GLU A 498 -25.49 13.19 -10.20
N HIS A 499 -26.71 13.73 -10.33
CA HIS A 499 -27.35 14.44 -9.25
C HIS A 499 -27.93 13.41 -8.28
N HIS A 500 -27.24 13.16 -7.17
CA HIS A 500 -27.83 12.40 -6.07
C HIS A 500 -28.85 13.30 -5.32
N GLU A 501 -30.09 12.87 -5.25
CA GLU A 501 -31.05 13.49 -4.32
C GLU A 501 -30.52 13.32 -2.89
N GLU A 502 -30.35 14.43 -2.20
CA GLU A 502 -29.90 14.44 -0.81
C GLU A 502 -30.97 13.77 0.07
N PHE A 503 -30.76 12.51 0.44
CA PHE A 503 -31.67 11.77 1.33
C PHE A 503 -31.74 12.38 2.72
N ILE A 504 -30.64 12.95 3.22
CA ILE A 504 -30.53 13.66 4.50
C ILE A 504 -29.81 14.99 4.23
N PRO A 505 -30.31 16.15 4.74
CA PRO A 505 -29.62 17.42 4.59
C PRO A 505 -28.18 17.37 5.10
N PRO A 506 -27.19 17.93 4.39
CA PRO A 506 -25.77 17.91 4.76
C PRO A 506 -25.49 18.37 6.20
N ILE A 507 -26.17 19.43 6.63
CA ILE A 507 -26.03 19.97 7.99
C ILE A 507 -26.42 18.94 9.07
N VAL A 508 -27.43 18.09 8.80
CA VAL A 508 -27.86 17.05 9.73
C VAL A 508 -26.80 15.96 9.83
N VAL A 509 -26.21 15.55 8.70
CA VAL A 509 -25.12 14.57 8.66
C VAL A 509 -23.91 15.11 9.43
N SER A 510 -23.53 16.36 9.21
CA SER A 510 -22.42 17.01 9.94
C SER A 510 -22.69 17.07 11.45
N LEU A 511 -23.91 17.41 11.87
CA LEU A 511 -24.27 17.40 13.30
C LEU A 511 -24.25 15.98 13.89
N MET A 512 -24.72 14.99 13.16
CA MET A 512 -24.63 13.58 13.56
C MET A 512 -23.18 13.14 13.73
N THR A 513 -22.32 13.46 12.76
CA THR A 513 -20.89 13.14 12.80
C THR A 513 -20.20 13.81 13.98
N LEU A 514 -20.40 15.10 14.21
CA LEU A 514 -19.83 15.81 15.35
C LEU A 514 -20.34 15.24 16.70
N THR A 515 -21.61 14.86 16.76
CA THR A 515 -22.20 14.25 17.95
C THR A 515 -21.54 12.91 18.28
N VAL A 516 -21.41 12.00 17.31
CA VAL A 516 -20.77 10.69 17.55
C VAL A 516 -19.28 10.82 17.84
N VAL A 517 -18.59 11.80 17.23
CA VAL A 517 -17.19 12.13 17.55
C VAL A 517 -17.07 12.62 18.99
N ALA A 518 -17.94 13.53 19.43
CA ALA A 518 -17.97 14.00 20.82
C ALA A 518 -18.23 12.85 21.81
N ILE A 519 -19.16 11.95 21.51
CA ILE A 519 -19.41 10.75 22.32
C ILE A 519 -18.13 9.89 22.41
N GLY A 520 -17.45 9.63 21.30
CA GLY A 520 -16.19 8.88 21.27
C GLY A 520 -15.11 9.51 22.15
N ILE A 521 -14.95 10.84 22.08
CA ILE A 521 -14.01 11.60 22.93
C ILE A 521 -14.41 11.46 24.42
N LEU A 522 -15.66 11.69 24.75
CA LEU A 522 -16.15 11.64 26.15
C LEU A 522 -15.94 10.25 26.76
N ILE A 523 -16.23 9.17 26.02
CA ILE A 523 -15.98 7.80 26.47
C ILE A 523 -14.48 7.58 26.72
N ALA A 524 -13.61 8.06 25.83
CA ALA A 524 -12.17 7.92 26.01
C ALA A 524 -11.66 8.72 27.22
N VAL A 525 -12.10 9.96 27.36
CA VAL A 525 -11.73 10.83 28.50
C VAL A 525 -12.22 10.22 29.81
N SER A 526 -13.48 9.78 29.91
CA SER A 526 -14.02 9.18 31.14
C SER A 526 -13.23 7.92 31.54
N LYS A 527 -12.76 7.13 30.56
CA LYS A 527 -12.05 5.88 30.82
C LYS A 527 -10.56 6.06 31.12
N TYR A 528 -9.91 7.08 30.55
CA TYR A 528 -8.45 7.25 30.60
C TYR A 528 -7.98 8.52 31.32
N ARG A 529 -8.87 9.36 31.85
CA ARG A 529 -8.51 10.56 32.62
C ARG A 529 -7.97 10.27 34.02
N GLY A 530 -8.34 9.12 34.59
CA GLY A 530 -7.90 8.68 35.93
C GLY A 530 -6.50 8.07 35.92
N ASP A 531 -6.17 7.28 36.94
CA ASP A 531 -4.93 6.53 37.04
C ASP A 531 -4.84 5.52 35.91
N GLN A 532 -3.96 5.81 34.97
CA GLN A 532 -3.74 4.97 33.81
C GLN A 532 -2.83 3.81 34.19
N LEU A 533 -3.30 2.60 33.91
CA LEU A 533 -2.56 1.39 34.23
C LEU A 533 -1.28 1.30 33.36
N ALA A 534 -0.12 1.21 34.02
CA ALA A 534 1.15 0.97 33.34
C ALA A 534 1.19 -0.39 32.62
N GLN A 535 0.42 -1.36 33.12
CA GLN A 535 0.26 -2.68 32.50
C GLN A 535 -1.12 -2.82 31.87
N ALA A 536 -1.17 -3.57 30.77
CA ALA A 536 -2.44 -3.86 30.11
C ALA A 536 -3.30 -4.80 30.99
N PRO A 537 -4.59 -4.51 31.22
CA PRO A 537 -5.47 -5.40 31.97
C PRO A 537 -5.54 -6.79 31.30
N GLU A 538 -5.44 -7.86 32.10
CA GLU A 538 -5.57 -9.24 31.61
C GLU A 538 -7.03 -9.65 31.45
N ASN A 539 -7.86 -9.29 32.42
CA ASN A 539 -9.30 -9.57 32.40
C ASN A 539 -10.05 -8.52 31.57
N VAL A 540 -10.19 -8.81 30.28
CA VAL A 540 -10.88 -7.93 29.33
C VAL A 540 -11.93 -8.70 28.54
N SER A 541 -12.87 -7.98 27.94
CA SER A 541 -13.93 -8.56 27.11
C SER A 541 -13.36 -9.36 25.93
N VAL A 542 -14.15 -10.31 25.42
CA VAL A 542 -13.78 -11.12 24.25
C VAL A 542 -13.45 -10.24 23.05
N LEU A 543 -14.21 -9.15 22.84
CA LEU A 543 -13.96 -8.19 21.77
C LEU A 543 -12.59 -7.51 21.91
N THR A 544 -12.20 -7.13 23.14
CA THR A 544 -10.87 -6.54 23.40
C THR A 544 -9.76 -7.55 23.16
N LYS A 545 -9.96 -8.83 23.55
CA LYS A 545 -9.00 -9.91 23.25
C LYS A 545 -8.83 -10.11 21.75
N ALA A 546 -9.95 -10.13 21.02
CA ALA A 546 -9.93 -10.23 19.56
C ALA A 546 -9.20 -9.02 18.92
N ALA A 547 -9.52 -7.79 19.34
CA ALA A 547 -8.88 -6.59 18.83
C ALA A 547 -7.37 -6.54 19.11
N ARG A 548 -6.90 -7.05 20.25
CA ARG A 548 -5.46 -7.20 20.55
C ARG A 548 -4.74 -8.15 19.58
N ARG A 549 -5.45 -9.19 19.09
CA ARG A 549 -4.98 -10.20 18.14
C ARG A 549 -5.38 -9.91 16.69
N ASP A 550 -5.59 -8.63 16.36
CA ASP A 550 -5.96 -8.22 15.00
C ASP A 550 -7.20 -8.97 14.45
N LEU A 551 -8.19 -9.21 15.35
CA LEU A 551 -9.43 -9.96 15.11
C LEU A 551 -9.15 -11.39 14.60
N PHE A 552 -8.06 -12.01 15.06
CA PHE A 552 -7.59 -13.36 14.70
C PHE A 552 -7.30 -13.54 13.20
N GLN A 553 -7.08 -12.47 12.46
CA GLN A 553 -6.84 -12.54 11.02
C GLN A 553 -5.57 -13.35 10.68
N ASP A 554 -4.50 -13.16 11.46
CA ASP A 554 -3.27 -13.93 11.26
C ASP A 554 -3.46 -15.42 11.55
N ASP A 555 -4.19 -15.75 12.62
CA ASP A 555 -4.52 -17.13 12.96
C ASP A 555 -5.36 -17.78 11.84
N LEU A 556 -6.29 -17.02 11.25
CA LEU A 556 -7.12 -17.46 10.13
C LEU A 556 -6.27 -17.69 8.87
N ASN A 557 -5.44 -16.71 8.50
CA ASN A 557 -4.55 -16.81 7.34
C ASN A 557 -3.57 -17.98 7.47
N GLU A 558 -2.99 -18.17 8.66
CA GLU A 558 -2.09 -19.28 8.93
C GLU A 558 -2.79 -20.62 8.77
N THR A 559 -3.98 -20.76 9.36
CA THR A 559 -4.69 -22.04 9.41
C THR A 559 -5.31 -22.42 8.07
N LEU A 560 -5.95 -21.46 7.36
CA LEU A 560 -6.70 -21.72 6.14
C LEU A 560 -5.87 -21.65 4.86
N LEU A 561 -4.79 -20.84 4.86
CA LEU A 561 -4.02 -20.59 3.64
C LEU A 561 -2.56 -21.04 3.77
N MET A 562 -1.84 -20.63 4.81
CA MET A 562 -0.40 -20.85 4.87
C MET A 562 -0.04 -22.32 5.15
N ARG A 563 -0.64 -22.94 6.15
CA ARG A 563 -0.36 -24.36 6.50
C ARG A 563 -0.78 -25.32 5.38
N PRO A 564 -1.99 -25.23 4.80
CA PRO A 564 -2.36 -26.05 3.64
C PRO A 564 -1.46 -25.79 2.43
N GLY A 565 -1.14 -24.53 2.13
CA GLY A 565 -0.23 -24.17 1.04
C GLY A 565 1.17 -24.76 1.22
N GLN A 566 1.76 -24.65 2.41
CA GLN A 566 3.05 -25.26 2.73
C GLN A 566 3.00 -26.81 2.64
N SER A 567 1.89 -27.40 3.04
CA SER A 567 1.69 -28.85 2.91
C SER A 567 1.62 -29.27 1.44
N LEU A 568 0.87 -28.50 0.62
CA LEU A 568 0.80 -28.73 -0.83
C LEU A 568 2.18 -28.62 -1.49
N VAL A 569 2.94 -27.56 -1.19
CA VAL A 569 4.30 -27.37 -1.73
C VAL A 569 5.21 -28.54 -1.32
N ARG A 570 5.17 -28.97 -0.05
CA ARG A 570 5.96 -30.14 0.39
C ARG A 570 5.58 -31.40 -0.37
N ASN A 571 4.28 -31.63 -0.61
CA ASN A 571 3.82 -32.78 -1.36
C ASN A 571 4.29 -32.75 -2.82
N ILE A 572 4.24 -31.58 -3.47
CA ILE A 572 4.76 -31.38 -4.83
C ILE A 572 6.26 -31.65 -4.89
N LEU A 573 7.04 -31.11 -3.95
CA LEU A 573 8.48 -31.38 -3.84
C LEU A 573 8.78 -32.86 -3.61
N ASN A 574 7.97 -33.54 -2.79
CA ASN A 574 8.12 -34.99 -2.58
C ASN A 574 7.80 -35.77 -3.85
N ILE A 575 6.78 -35.38 -4.61
CA ILE A 575 6.46 -36.01 -5.90
C ILE A 575 7.63 -35.80 -6.88
N ASP A 576 8.14 -34.61 -6.99
CA ASP A 576 9.28 -34.30 -7.85
C ASP A 576 10.50 -35.19 -7.49
N TYR A 577 10.89 -35.17 -6.23
CA TYR A 577 12.06 -35.93 -5.76
C TYR A 577 11.89 -37.46 -5.81
N LEU A 578 10.73 -38.00 -5.37
CA LEU A 578 10.51 -39.43 -5.27
C LEU A 578 10.06 -40.05 -6.59
N VAL A 579 9.19 -39.35 -7.34
CA VAL A 579 8.62 -39.91 -8.57
C VAL A 579 9.46 -39.51 -9.78
N ILE A 580 9.65 -38.22 -10.05
CA ILE A 580 10.32 -37.77 -11.25
C ILE A 580 11.81 -38.09 -11.20
N ASP A 581 12.52 -37.60 -10.20
CA ASP A 581 13.95 -37.89 -10.00
C ASP A 581 14.18 -39.37 -9.72
N GLY A 582 13.26 -40.02 -8.99
CA GLY A 582 13.29 -41.44 -8.71
C GLY A 582 13.23 -42.29 -9.97
N LEU A 583 12.35 -41.95 -10.92
CA LEU A 583 12.27 -42.62 -12.23
C LEU A 583 13.53 -42.42 -13.05
N VAL A 584 14.05 -41.18 -13.12
CA VAL A 584 15.30 -40.86 -13.84
C VAL A 584 16.46 -41.70 -13.27
N ARG A 585 16.59 -41.74 -11.94
CA ARG A 585 17.63 -42.54 -11.28
C ARG A 585 17.40 -44.06 -11.48
N ALA A 586 16.16 -44.52 -11.50
CA ALA A 586 15.85 -45.92 -11.77
C ALA A 586 16.27 -46.34 -13.18
N VAL A 587 15.99 -45.51 -14.20
CA VAL A 587 16.45 -45.75 -15.58
C VAL A 587 17.98 -45.84 -15.64
N GLY A 588 18.68 -44.90 -14.98
CA GLY A 588 20.12 -44.92 -14.86
C GLY A 588 20.65 -46.20 -14.20
N ASN A 589 20.07 -46.59 -13.08
CA ASN A 589 20.44 -47.80 -12.32
C ASN A 589 20.17 -49.08 -13.13
N VAL A 590 19.03 -49.17 -13.81
CA VAL A 590 18.69 -50.30 -14.70
C VAL A 590 19.70 -50.39 -15.83
N SER A 591 20.03 -49.27 -16.45
CA SER A 591 21.03 -49.23 -17.54
C SER A 591 22.43 -49.68 -17.05
N LEU A 592 22.86 -49.18 -15.89
CA LEU A 592 24.13 -49.60 -15.27
C LEU A 592 24.12 -51.09 -14.90
N THR A 593 23.03 -51.59 -14.33
CA THR A 593 22.90 -53.01 -13.97
C THR A 593 22.86 -53.89 -15.21
N ALA A 594 22.12 -53.52 -16.23
CA ALA A 594 22.10 -54.22 -17.51
C ALA A 594 23.49 -54.23 -18.16
N GLY A 595 24.17 -53.06 -18.18
CA GLY A 595 25.53 -52.94 -18.68
C GLY A 595 26.54 -53.85 -17.94
N SER A 596 26.44 -53.89 -16.59
CA SER A 596 27.30 -54.77 -15.77
C SER A 596 27.06 -56.26 -16.03
N ARG A 597 25.80 -56.65 -16.20
CA ARG A 597 25.44 -58.03 -16.57
C ARG A 597 25.89 -58.40 -17.98
N LEU A 598 25.70 -57.50 -18.94
CA LEU A 598 26.18 -57.70 -20.30
C LEU A 598 27.73 -57.78 -20.38
N ARG A 599 28.42 -57.05 -19.52
CA ARG A 599 29.87 -57.12 -19.42
C ARG A 599 30.39 -58.50 -19.01
N SER A 600 29.59 -59.29 -18.25
CA SER A 600 29.95 -60.68 -17.90
C SER A 600 30.04 -61.59 -19.10
N LEU A 601 29.44 -61.23 -20.24
CA LEU A 601 29.60 -61.95 -21.52
C LEU A 601 31.00 -61.73 -22.14
N GLN A 602 31.73 -60.71 -21.71
CA GLN A 602 33.12 -60.45 -22.13
C GLN A 602 34.10 -61.22 -21.24
N ASN A 603 34.20 -62.53 -21.45
CA ASN A 603 35.04 -63.41 -20.66
C ASN A 603 36.49 -63.55 -21.16
N GLY A 604 36.88 -62.85 -22.22
CA GLY A 604 38.22 -62.86 -22.78
C GLY A 604 38.54 -64.09 -23.64
N TYR A 605 37.65 -65.08 -23.76
CA TYR A 605 37.90 -66.25 -24.58
C TYR A 605 37.37 -66.09 -26.00
N VAL A 606 38.27 -66.17 -26.98
CA VAL A 606 37.96 -66.06 -28.41
C VAL A 606 36.84 -67.01 -28.85
N ARG A 607 36.82 -68.24 -28.29
CA ARG A 607 35.77 -69.23 -28.57
C ARG A 607 34.37 -68.75 -28.16
N SER A 608 34.24 -68.03 -27.03
CA SER A 608 32.96 -67.50 -26.58
C SER A 608 32.45 -66.40 -27.51
N TYR A 609 33.32 -65.57 -27.99
CA TYR A 609 32.96 -64.51 -28.96
C TYR A 609 32.57 -65.08 -30.32
N ALA A 610 33.34 -66.07 -30.83
CA ALA A 610 32.98 -66.78 -32.04
C ALA A 610 31.61 -67.43 -31.97
N LEU A 611 31.31 -68.11 -30.83
CA LEU A 611 29.99 -68.73 -30.59
C LEU A 611 28.86 -67.69 -30.55
N LEU A 612 29.06 -66.55 -29.87
CA LEU A 612 28.09 -65.43 -29.82
C LEU A 612 27.85 -64.80 -31.21
N MET A 613 28.90 -64.65 -32.02
CA MET A 613 28.76 -64.16 -33.39
C MET A 613 27.96 -65.13 -34.27
N ILE A 614 28.17 -66.45 -34.14
CA ILE A 614 27.42 -67.46 -34.87
C ILE A 614 25.95 -67.46 -34.43
N ILE A 615 25.69 -67.42 -33.12
CA ILE A 615 24.32 -67.38 -32.60
C ILE A 615 23.62 -66.07 -33.06
N GLY A 616 24.30 -64.93 -33.04
CA GLY A 616 23.76 -63.67 -33.51
C GLY A 616 23.45 -63.68 -35.02
N ALA A 617 24.34 -64.23 -35.82
CA ALA A 617 24.11 -64.39 -37.26
C ALA A 617 22.91 -65.33 -37.55
N LEU A 618 22.81 -66.46 -36.85
CA LEU A 618 21.68 -67.38 -37.00
C LEU A 618 20.36 -66.76 -36.56
N ALA A 619 20.36 -65.96 -35.47
CA ALA A 619 19.19 -65.21 -35.01
C ALA A 619 18.76 -64.14 -36.05
N LEU A 620 19.70 -63.48 -36.67
CA LEU A 620 19.44 -62.47 -37.70
C LEU A 620 18.86 -63.13 -38.96
N ILE A 621 19.39 -64.27 -39.39
CA ILE A 621 18.86 -65.03 -40.52
C ILE A 621 17.43 -65.54 -40.19
N ALA A 622 17.21 -66.08 -39.01
CA ALA A 622 15.88 -66.51 -38.58
C ALA A 622 14.89 -65.32 -38.54
N ALA A 623 15.30 -64.19 -38.04
CA ALA A 623 14.45 -62.98 -38.00
C ALA A 623 14.10 -62.49 -39.44
N ILE A 624 15.09 -62.49 -40.35
CA ILE A 624 14.85 -62.13 -41.74
C ILE A 624 13.91 -63.17 -42.38
N TRP A 625 14.09 -64.45 -42.11
CA TRP A 625 13.23 -65.49 -42.67
C TRP A 625 11.77 -65.37 -42.17
N VAL A 626 11.57 -65.06 -40.89
CA VAL A 626 10.23 -64.82 -40.32
C VAL A 626 9.58 -63.57 -40.90
N VAL A 627 10.34 -62.54 -41.24
CA VAL A 627 9.82 -61.31 -41.83
C VAL A 627 9.56 -61.45 -43.34
N THR A 628 10.27 -62.38 -44.01
CA THR A 628 10.14 -62.58 -45.47
C THR A 628 9.28 -63.78 -45.86
N ALA A 629 8.90 -64.66 -44.91
CA ALA A 629 7.90 -65.73 -45.05
C ALA A 629 6.49 -65.23 -44.71
#